data_8b228128be131f476f8fe63bf7126d07
#
_entry.id   8b228128be131f476f8fe63bf7126d07
#
_cell.length_a   1.000
_cell.length_b   1.000
_cell.length_c   1.000
_cell.angle_alpha   90.00
_cell.angle_beta   90.00
_cell.angle_gamma   90.00
#
_symmetry.space_group_name_H-M   'P 1'
#
loop_
_entity.id
_entity.type
_entity.pdbx_description
1 polymer ?
#
loop_
_entity_poly.entity_id
_entity_poly.type
_entity_poly.pdbx_seq_one_letter_code
_entity_poly.pdbx_strand_id
1 'polypeptide(L)'
;MAKRNKTIYNIDVACAACHRFLFRYAKEGPGHLVKCFTSNITDDQANGLQCRCGQIYAREVSIGGRSARKIIQGKIIVRGHVKS
;
A
#
# COMPACT_ATOMS: atom_id res chain seq x y z
N MET A 1 -6.15 16.11 -25.66
CA MET A 1 -6.03 15.68 -25.32
C MET A 1 -6.13 14.97 -24.69
N ALA A 2 -5.95 14.71 -24.74
CA ALA A 2 -6.09 13.89 -24.13
C ALA A 2 -5.75 13.65 -22.98
N LYS A 3 -6.08 13.49 -22.46
CA LYS A 3 -5.83 13.25 -21.39
C LYS A 3 -5.73 11.98 -20.97
N ARG A 4 -4.98 11.63 -20.66
CA ARG A 4 -4.87 10.51 -20.23
C ARG A 4 -5.36 10.28 -19.03
N ASN A 5 -6.00 9.40 -18.84
CA ASN A 5 -6.54 9.18 -17.56
C ASN A 5 -5.81 8.12 -16.87
N LYS A 6 -5.25 8.45 -15.74
CA LYS A 6 -4.74 7.42 -14.87
C LYS A 6 -5.89 6.83 -14.13
N THR A 7 -5.97 5.52 -14.14
CA THR A 7 -6.95 4.82 -13.33
C THR A 7 -6.39 4.68 -11.93
N ILE A 8 -7.14 5.14 -10.96
CA ILE A 8 -6.73 5.07 -9.55
C ILE A 8 -7.60 4.04 -8.86
N TYR A 9 -6.95 3.09 -8.22
CA TYR A 9 -7.65 2.03 -7.48
C TYR A 9 -7.43 2.25 -6.00
N ASN A 10 -8.51 2.20 -5.23
CA ASN A 10 -8.39 2.21 -3.78
C ASN A 10 -8.36 0.77 -3.34
N ILE A 11 -7.24 0.34 -2.78
CA ILE A 11 -7.08 -1.02 -2.34
C ILE A 11 -6.86 -1.06 -0.85
N ASP A 12 -7.27 -2.15 -0.25
CA ASP A 12 -7.06 -2.39 1.16
C ASP A 12 -5.89 -3.35 1.31
N VAL A 13 -4.97 -2.98 2.18
CA VAL A 13 -3.79 -3.80 2.45
C VAL A 13 -3.95 -4.39 3.84
N ALA A 14 -3.79 -5.69 3.94
CA ALA A 14 -3.93 -6.41 5.20
C ALA A 14 -2.68 -7.23 5.48
N CYS A 15 -2.50 -7.58 6.73
CA CYS A 15 -1.38 -8.41 7.16
C CYS A 15 -1.63 -9.86 6.74
N ALA A 16 -0.63 -10.48 6.14
CA ALA A 16 -0.77 -11.88 5.73
C ALA A 16 -0.78 -12.82 6.92
N ALA A 17 -0.21 -12.42 8.05
CA ALA A 17 -0.13 -13.28 9.22
C ALA A 17 -1.42 -13.31 10.01
N CYS A 18 -2.02 -12.16 10.25
CA CYS A 18 -3.20 -12.08 11.11
C CYS A 18 -4.44 -11.55 10.40
N HIS A 19 -4.31 -11.15 9.15
CA HIS A 19 -5.38 -10.63 8.31
C HIS A 19 -5.95 -9.31 8.79
N ARG A 20 -5.27 -8.63 9.68
CA ARG A 20 -5.71 -7.33 10.17
C ARG A 20 -5.50 -6.29 9.09
N PHE A 21 -6.46 -5.39 8.95
CA PHE A 21 -6.34 -4.28 8.02
C PHE A 21 -5.15 -3.40 8.42
N LEU A 22 -4.31 -3.07 7.45
CA LEU A 22 -3.15 -2.22 7.68
C LEU A 22 -3.40 -0.80 7.23
N PHE A 23 -3.75 -0.62 5.97
CA PHE A 23 -4.05 0.72 5.46
C PHE A 23 -4.73 0.61 4.11
N ARG A 24 -5.28 1.73 3.68
CA ARG A 24 -5.85 1.86 2.33
C ARG A 24 -4.88 2.65 1.50
N TYR A 25 -4.73 2.26 0.25
CA TYR A 25 -3.76 2.87 -0.63
C TYR A 25 -4.41 3.25 -1.95
N ALA A 26 -4.13 4.46 -2.41
CA ALA A 26 -4.57 4.92 -3.72
C ALA A 26 -3.50 4.54 -4.73
N LYS A 27 -3.74 3.46 -5.45
CA LYS A 27 -2.78 2.90 -6.38
C LYS A 27 -3.08 3.36 -7.79
N GLU A 28 -2.07 3.78 -8.50
CA GLU A 28 -2.19 4.19 -9.88
C GLU A 28 -1.73 3.08 -10.79
N GLY A 29 -2.58 2.72 -11.73
CA GLY A 29 -2.25 1.75 -12.75
C GLY A 29 -2.27 0.31 -12.25
N PRO A 30 -2.10 -0.63 -13.18
CA PRO A 30 -2.14 -2.05 -12.84
C PRO A 30 -0.80 -2.51 -12.28
N GLY A 31 -0.77 -3.76 -11.84
CA GLY A 31 0.45 -4.40 -11.39
C GLY A 31 0.45 -4.66 -9.90
N HIS A 32 1.51 -5.29 -9.45
CA HIS A 32 1.66 -5.63 -8.05
C HIS A 32 1.92 -4.40 -7.22
N LEU A 33 1.51 -4.48 -5.97
CA LEU A 33 1.83 -3.45 -5.02
C LEU A 33 3.24 -3.72 -4.50
N VAL A 34 4.19 -2.93 -4.96
CA VAL A 34 5.60 -3.12 -4.58
C VAL A 34 6.04 -2.06 -3.60
N LYS A 35 5.61 -0.83 -3.82
CA LYS A 35 5.97 0.28 -2.95
C LYS A 35 4.78 1.21 -2.82
N CYS A 36 4.62 1.75 -1.63
CA CYS A 36 3.50 2.60 -1.30
C CYS A 36 4.04 3.94 -0.85
N PHE A 37 3.84 4.96 -1.67
CA PHE A 37 4.22 6.31 -1.26
C PHE A 37 3.34 6.73 -0.08
N THR A 38 3.95 7.20 0.98
CA THR A 38 3.21 7.56 2.18
C THR A 38 2.13 8.60 1.91
N SER A 39 2.37 9.48 0.96
CA SER A 39 1.39 10.51 0.63
C SER A 39 0.10 9.94 0.03
N ASN A 40 0.14 8.71 -0.48
CA ASN A 40 -1.04 8.07 -1.06
C ASN A 40 -1.68 7.06 -0.12
N ILE A 41 -1.14 6.92 1.08
CA ILE A 41 -1.71 6.04 2.08
C ILE A 41 -2.81 6.80 2.83
N THR A 42 -3.98 6.20 2.88
CA THR A 42 -5.09 6.74 3.64
C THR A 42 -5.47 5.72 4.69
N ASP A 43 -6.14 6.17 5.74
CA ASP A 43 -6.65 5.29 6.79
C ASP A 43 -5.57 4.31 7.27
N ASP A 44 -4.47 4.85 7.74
CA ASP A 44 -3.32 4.05 8.17
C ASP A 44 -3.57 3.52 9.59
N GLN A 45 -3.80 2.21 9.67
CA GLN A 45 -4.04 1.54 10.95
C GLN A 45 -2.83 0.73 11.39
N ALA A 46 -1.78 0.72 10.60
CA ALA A 46 -0.57 -0.02 10.94
C ALA A 46 0.28 0.76 11.92
N ASN A 47 1.19 0.06 12.56
CA ASN A 47 2.15 0.69 13.44
C ASN A 47 3.42 0.96 12.62
N GLY A 48 3.33 1.96 11.74
CA GLY A 48 4.42 2.25 10.84
C GLY A 48 4.65 1.12 9.83
N LEU A 49 5.80 0.50 9.89
CA LEU A 49 6.17 -0.58 8.97
C LEU A 49 5.82 -1.96 9.51
N GLN A 50 5.09 -1.98 10.61
CA GLN A 50 4.80 -3.21 11.32
C GLN A 50 3.32 -3.32 11.59
N CYS A 51 2.79 -4.53 11.45
CA CYS A 51 1.44 -4.81 11.86
C CYS A 51 1.38 -4.85 13.39
N ARG A 52 0.21 -4.57 13.95
CA ARG A 52 0.06 -4.62 15.39
C ARG A 52 0.27 -6.03 15.95
N CYS A 53 0.21 -7.05 15.08
CA CYS A 53 0.50 -8.43 15.51
C CYS A 53 2.01 -8.68 15.62
N GLY A 54 2.83 -7.73 15.19
CA GLY A 54 4.27 -7.84 15.28
C GLY A 54 4.98 -8.10 13.97
N GLN A 55 4.25 -8.47 12.92
CA GLN A 55 4.90 -8.77 11.66
C GLN A 55 5.33 -7.48 10.95
N ILE A 56 6.59 -7.44 10.53
CA ILE A 56 7.09 -6.35 9.73
C ILE A 56 6.73 -6.65 8.28
N TYR A 57 6.01 -5.73 7.63
CA TYR A 57 5.50 -5.98 6.29
C TYR A 57 6.18 -5.13 5.21
N ALA A 58 6.97 -4.16 5.61
CA ALA A 58 7.57 -3.25 4.65
C ALA A 58 8.83 -2.65 5.21
N ARG A 59 9.60 -2.02 4.33
CA ARG A 59 10.80 -1.28 4.71
C ARG A 59 10.65 0.15 4.23
N GLU A 60 11.20 1.06 5.00
CA GLU A 60 11.16 2.45 4.59
C GLU A 60 12.22 2.72 3.54
N VAL A 61 11.82 3.38 2.47
CA VAL A 61 12.74 3.77 1.41
C VAL A 61 12.41 5.19 0.98
N SER A 62 13.36 5.81 0.31
CA SER A 62 13.16 7.12 -0.27
C SER A 62 13.30 6.99 -1.77
N ILE A 63 12.32 7.44 -2.50
CA ILE A 63 12.31 7.35 -3.95
C ILE A 63 12.08 8.74 -4.50
N GLY A 64 13.10 9.28 -5.16
CA GLY A 64 13.01 10.62 -5.70
C GLY A 64 12.70 11.66 -4.65
N GLY A 65 13.23 11.48 -3.44
CA GLY A 65 12.98 12.40 -2.34
C GLY A 65 11.66 12.19 -1.62
N ARG A 66 10.91 11.17 -1.99
CA ARG A 66 9.60 10.89 -1.38
C ARG A 66 9.69 9.65 -0.52
N SER A 67 9.08 9.74 0.66
CA SER A 67 9.01 8.58 1.54
C SER A 67 8.07 7.53 0.98
N ALA A 68 8.48 6.28 1.06
CA ALA A 68 7.66 5.19 0.61
C ALA A 68 7.92 3.96 1.48
N ARG A 69 6.95 3.05 1.48
CA ARG A 69 7.09 1.77 2.16
C ARG A 69 7.25 0.71 1.09
N LYS A 70 8.43 0.10 1.05
CA LYS A 70 8.68 -0.97 0.10
C LYS A 70 8.15 -2.27 0.69
N ILE A 71 7.18 -2.85 0.03
CA ILE A 71 6.48 -4.02 0.54
C ILE A 71 7.37 -5.25 0.49
N ILE A 72 7.37 -6.00 1.58
CA ILE A 72 8.04 -7.30 1.62
C ILE A 72 7.05 -8.32 1.09
N GLN A 73 7.38 -8.94 -0.03
CA GLN A 73 6.46 -9.85 -0.68
C GLN A 73 6.12 -11.02 0.23
N GLY A 74 4.86 -11.41 0.22
CA GLY A 74 4.39 -12.49 1.05
C GLY A 74 3.95 -12.07 2.44
N LYS A 75 4.14 -10.80 2.80
CA LYS A 75 3.79 -10.33 4.13
C LYS A 75 2.47 -9.58 4.17
N ILE A 76 1.91 -9.30 3.02
CA ILE A 76 0.62 -8.61 2.95
C ILE A 76 -0.35 -9.34 2.05
N ILE A 77 -1.62 -8.99 2.22
CA ILE A 77 -2.70 -9.41 1.34
C ILE A 77 -3.34 -8.14 0.81
N VAL A 78 -3.50 -8.07 -0.49
CA VAL A 78 -4.20 -6.95 -1.11
C VAL A 78 -5.63 -7.38 -1.36
N ARG A 79 -6.58 -6.59 -0.89
CA ARG A 79 -7.97 -6.94 -0.99
C ARG A 79 -8.74 -5.89 -1.70
N GLY A 80 -9.74 -6.35 -2.44
CA GLY A 80 -10.75 -5.51 -3.02
C GLY A 80 -10.15 -4.24 -3.55
N HIS A 81 -10.48 -3.89 -4.66
CA HIS A 81 -10.12 -2.57 -5.12
C HIS A 81 -11.32 -2.00 -5.81
N VAL A 82 -11.50 -0.73 -5.60
CA VAL A 82 -12.60 -0.03 -6.19
C VAL A 82 -12.01 0.93 -7.20
N LYS A 83 -12.46 0.81 -8.41
CA LYS A 83 -12.03 1.71 -9.45
C LYS A 83 -12.76 3.03 -9.27
N SER A 84 -12.00 4.07 -9.24
CA SER A 84 -12.57 5.41 -9.04
C SER A 84 -12.98 6.04 -10.34
#